data_f089e6a51e2e75ec625e5d03ae70716f
#
_entry.id   f089e6a51e2e75ec625e5d03ae70716f
#
_cell.length_a   1.000
_cell.length_b   1.000
_cell.length_c   1.000
_cell.angle_alpha   90.00
_cell.angle_beta   90.00
_cell.angle_gamma   90.00
#
_symmetry.space_group_name_H-M   'P 1'
#
loop_
_entity.id
_entity.type
_entity.pdbx_description
1 polymer ?
#
loop_
_entity_poly.entity_id
_entity_poly.type
_entity_poly.pdbx_seq_one_letter_code
_entity_poly.pdbx_strand_id
1 'polypeptide(L)'
;MKARVRSLRSGKVVNVPEGDTVFLAASRLNAAIGGKRLLRTDFRVPAFATSDLSGHVLTEVVSRGKHLLFRTEGEITLHTHFKMDGRWDLYRPGEPWVGPTHHVRAVLTTESHVAVGSRLGVTELIPTAREHEVVGHLGPDVLGPDWDPDEVLTRFLDQPERAIGEALVDQRVMAGPGNVYRNEVCFLRGLDPRTPVRAVPDLPRLIDLMKRLMEANRWTGNQITTGDTRRGRRHWVYGRAGQPCRRCGTLLRAEPGEPSTTERSTFWCPRCQPAMIDAVDRPAR
;
A
#
# COMPACT_ATOMS: atom_id res chain seq x y z
N MET A 1 -32.24 -10.71 -11.90
CA MET A 1 -30.96 -10.62 -12.62
C MET A 1 -29.86 -10.99 -11.64
N LYS A 2 -29.30 -12.20 -11.71
CA LYS A 2 -28.30 -12.71 -10.76
C LYS A 2 -26.92 -12.21 -11.23
N ALA A 3 -26.35 -11.21 -10.55
CA ALA A 3 -24.97 -10.79 -10.77
C ALA A 3 -24.03 -11.95 -10.35
N ARG A 4 -23.40 -12.59 -11.32
CA ARG A 4 -22.31 -13.54 -11.08
C ARG A 4 -21.12 -12.79 -10.49
N VAL A 5 -20.84 -12.98 -9.21
CA VAL A 5 -19.56 -12.64 -8.61
C VAL A 5 -18.50 -13.51 -9.31
N ARG A 6 -17.78 -12.92 -10.27
CA ARG A 6 -16.66 -13.60 -10.92
C ARG A 6 -15.54 -13.77 -9.89
N SER A 7 -15.25 -15.02 -9.55
CA SER A 7 -13.95 -15.40 -8.95
C SER A 7 -12.84 -14.80 -9.80
N LEU A 8 -12.04 -13.91 -9.22
CA LEU A 8 -10.87 -13.33 -9.87
C LEU A 8 -9.78 -14.41 -9.97
N ARG A 9 -9.87 -15.27 -10.96
CA ARG A 9 -8.71 -16.06 -11.41
C ARG A 9 -7.77 -15.09 -12.11
N SER A 10 -6.81 -14.56 -11.39
CA SER A 10 -5.76 -13.70 -11.91
C SER A 10 -4.51 -14.51 -12.15
N GLY A 11 -4.05 -14.54 -13.40
CA GLY A 11 -2.65 -14.86 -13.70
C GLY A 11 -1.76 -13.86 -12.93
N LYS A 12 -0.64 -14.36 -12.36
CA LYS A 12 0.28 -13.63 -11.48
C LYS A 12 0.68 -12.24 -12.03
N VAL A 13 -0.05 -11.22 -11.68
CA VAL A 13 0.49 -9.87 -11.53
C VAL A 13 0.83 -9.78 -10.06
N VAL A 14 2.12 -9.74 -9.73
CA VAL A 14 2.57 -9.44 -8.37
C VAL A 14 2.26 -7.96 -8.16
N ASN A 15 1.06 -7.67 -7.68
CA ASN A 15 0.73 -6.35 -7.16
C ASN A 15 1.37 -6.28 -5.78
N VAL A 16 2.36 -5.42 -5.63
CA VAL A 16 2.92 -5.10 -4.30
C VAL A 16 1.83 -4.34 -3.53
N PRO A 17 1.36 -4.82 -2.37
CA PRO A 17 0.33 -4.12 -1.62
C PRO A 17 0.81 -2.73 -1.19
N GLU A 18 0.09 -1.68 -1.62
CA GLU A 18 0.26 -0.30 -1.17
C GLU A 18 -1.08 0.20 -0.61
N GLY A 19 -1.14 1.44 -0.15
CA GLY A 19 -2.32 1.97 0.53
C GLY A 19 -3.62 1.82 -0.26
N ASP A 20 -3.59 1.94 -1.59
CA ASP A 20 -4.77 1.76 -2.45
C ASP A 20 -5.30 0.32 -2.45
N THR A 21 -4.42 -0.67 -2.46
CA THR A 21 -4.83 -2.08 -2.41
C THR A 21 -5.33 -2.47 -1.01
N VAL A 22 -4.75 -1.89 0.03
CA VAL A 22 -5.19 -2.10 1.42
C VAL A 22 -6.53 -1.42 1.67
N PHE A 23 -6.72 -0.19 1.17
CA PHE A 23 -8.00 0.52 1.21
C PHE A 23 -9.12 -0.28 0.53
N LEU A 24 -8.87 -0.81 -0.67
CA LEU A 24 -9.84 -1.64 -1.39
C LEU A 24 -10.18 -2.91 -0.61
N ALA A 25 -9.19 -3.56 0.00
CA ALA A 25 -9.40 -4.74 0.82
C ALA A 25 -10.25 -4.41 2.06
N ALA A 26 -9.92 -3.33 2.78
CA ALA A 26 -10.69 -2.86 3.93
C ALA A 26 -12.15 -2.59 3.56
N SER A 27 -12.38 -1.85 2.46
CA SER A 27 -13.73 -1.52 1.99
C SER A 27 -14.55 -2.75 1.64
N ARG A 28 -13.96 -3.75 0.97
CA ARG A 28 -14.62 -5.01 0.62
C ARG A 28 -14.93 -5.86 1.85
N LEU A 29 -13.98 -5.97 2.76
CA LEU A 29 -14.14 -6.70 4.01
C LEU A 29 -15.22 -6.04 4.87
N ASN A 30 -15.18 -4.73 5.03
CA ASN A 30 -16.17 -3.99 5.80
C ASN A 30 -17.59 -4.18 5.22
N ALA A 31 -17.74 -4.09 3.91
CA ALA A 31 -19.03 -4.32 3.25
C ALA A 31 -19.55 -5.77 3.42
N ALA A 32 -18.64 -6.75 3.52
CA ALA A 32 -19.01 -8.15 3.64
C ALA A 32 -19.29 -8.60 5.08
N ILE A 33 -18.47 -8.18 6.05
CA ILE A 33 -18.47 -8.68 7.42
C ILE A 33 -18.57 -7.59 8.50
N GLY A 34 -18.46 -6.29 8.16
CA GLY A 34 -18.65 -5.18 9.10
C GLY A 34 -20.07 -5.13 9.64
N GLY A 35 -20.24 -4.78 10.91
CA GLY A 35 -21.50 -4.78 11.63
C GLY A 35 -22.07 -6.18 11.92
N LYS A 36 -21.29 -7.26 11.68
CA LYS A 36 -21.79 -8.64 11.82
C LYS A 36 -21.14 -9.36 12.98
N ARG A 37 -21.91 -10.29 13.59
CA ARG A 37 -21.43 -11.19 14.63
C ARG A 37 -20.48 -12.23 14.04
N LEU A 38 -19.33 -12.41 14.68
CA LEU A 38 -18.38 -13.47 14.38
C LEU A 38 -18.93 -14.78 15.00
N LEU A 39 -19.24 -15.75 14.14
CA LEU A 39 -19.69 -17.07 14.59
C LEU A 39 -18.53 -17.98 14.96
N ARG A 40 -17.39 -17.76 14.31
CA ARG A 40 -16.15 -18.51 14.56
C ARG A 40 -14.95 -17.66 14.14
N THR A 41 -13.89 -17.76 14.93
CA THR A 41 -12.55 -17.23 14.58
C THR A 41 -11.51 -18.33 14.66
N ASP A 42 -10.45 -18.24 13.85
CA ASP A 42 -9.35 -19.21 13.84
C ASP A 42 -8.06 -18.43 13.51
N PHE A 43 -7.20 -18.24 14.52
CA PHE A 43 -5.92 -17.55 14.38
C PHE A 43 -4.79 -18.57 14.35
N ARG A 44 -4.09 -18.63 13.21
CA ARG A 44 -3.01 -19.61 12.95
C ARG A 44 -1.63 -18.99 13.08
N VAL A 45 -1.47 -18.15 14.08
CA VAL A 45 -0.19 -17.59 14.52
C VAL A 45 0.03 -17.98 15.98
N PRO A 46 1.25 -18.44 16.36
CA PRO A 46 1.48 -19.03 17.68
C PRO A 46 1.01 -18.16 18.85
N ALA A 47 1.24 -16.85 18.80
CA ALA A 47 0.90 -15.92 19.88
C ALA A 47 -0.61 -15.82 20.14
N PHE A 48 -1.48 -16.17 19.17
CA PHE A 48 -2.93 -15.99 19.26
C PHE A 48 -3.70 -17.27 18.90
N ALA A 49 -3.03 -18.43 18.86
CA ALA A 49 -3.65 -19.69 18.44
C ALA A 49 -4.80 -20.16 19.36
N THR A 50 -4.82 -19.72 20.60
CA THR A 50 -5.89 -19.99 21.57
C THR A 50 -6.90 -18.87 21.75
N SER A 51 -6.69 -17.73 21.05
CA SER A 51 -7.60 -16.60 21.13
C SER A 51 -8.87 -16.87 20.34
N ASP A 52 -10.01 -16.45 20.90
CA ASP A 52 -11.31 -16.57 20.27
C ASP A 52 -12.08 -15.26 20.39
N LEU A 53 -12.56 -14.75 19.26
CA LEU A 53 -13.44 -13.59 19.17
C LEU A 53 -14.87 -13.98 18.75
N SER A 54 -15.19 -15.27 18.82
CA SER A 54 -16.55 -15.75 18.51
C SER A 54 -17.56 -15.12 19.46
N GLY A 55 -18.72 -14.75 18.94
CA GLY A 55 -19.76 -14.05 19.69
C GLY A 55 -19.67 -12.53 19.65
N HIS A 56 -18.49 -11.93 19.42
CA HIS A 56 -18.36 -10.47 19.28
C HIS A 56 -18.91 -9.98 17.94
N VAL A 57 -19.44 -8.77 17.91
CA VAL A 57 -19.75 -8.06 16.68
C VAL A 57 -18.49 -7.40 16.17
N LEU A 58 -18.15 -7.63 14.89
CA LEU A 58 -17.11 -6.89 14.18
C LEU A 58 -17.72 -5.53 13.80
N THR A 59 -17.36 -4.46 14.50
CA THR A 59 -17.97 -3.14 14.28
C THR A 59 -17.60 -2.56 12.92
N GLU A 60 -16.34 -2.63 12.56
CA GLU A 60 -15.83 -2.12 11.28
C GLU A 60 -14.50 -2.74 10.88
N VAL A 61 -14.17 -2.62 9.59
CA VAL A 61 -12.85 -2.90 9.03
C VAL A 61 -12.36 -1.66 8.31
N VAL A 62 -11.25 -1.09 8.77
CA VAL A 62 -10.66 0.13 8.20
C VAL A 62 -9.20 -0.09 7.81
N SER A 63 -8.73 0.73 6.86
CA SER A 63 -7.31 0.84 6.55
C SER A 63 -6.71 2.08 7.20
N ARG A 64 -5.44 1.98 7.59
CA ARG A 64 -4.60 3.10 7.98
C ARG A 64 -3.24 2.92 7.30
N GLY A 65 -2.95 3.70 6.27
CA GLY A 65 -1.79 3.48 5.41
C GLY A 65 -1.85 2.08 4.76
N LYS A 66 -0.92 1.22 5.16
CA LYS A 66 -0.84 -0.17 4.68
C LYS A 66 -1.32 -1.19 5.72
N HIS A 67 -1.92 -0.74 6.81
CA HIS A 67 -2.44 -1.56 7.89
C HIS A 67 -3.94 -1.77 7.74
N LEU A 68 -4.43 -2.93 8.16
CA LEU A 68 -5.84 -3.25 8.28
C LEU A 68 -6.18 -3.44 9.76
N LEU A 69 -7.24 -2.77 10.20
CA LEU A 69 -7.74 -2.80 11.57
C LEU A 69 -9.18 -3.33 11.54
N PHE A 70 -9.40 -4.45 12.21
CA PHE A 70 -10.71 -5.08 12.37
C PHE A 70 -11.16 -4.88 13.82
N ARG A 71 -12.02 -3.90 14.06
CA ARG A 71 -12.47 -3.51 15.39
C ARG A 71 -13.69 -4.32 15.83
N THR A 72 -13.70 -4.77 17.08
CA THR A 72 -14.84 -5.50 17.65
C THR A 72 -15.50 -4.71 18.79
N GLU A 73 -16.77 -4.99 19.10
CA GLU A 73 -17.49 -4.43 20.25
C GLU A 73 -16.81 -4.79 21.60
N GLY A 74 -15.99 -5.85 21.63
CA GLY A 74 -15.23 -6.27 22.80
C GLY A 74 -13.93 -5.48 23.01
N GLU A 75 -13.77 -4.31 22.38
CA GLU A 75 -12.59 -3.45 22.48
C GLU A 75 -11.27 -4.15 22.10
N ILE A 76 -11.35 -5.16 21.26
CA ILE A 76 -10.22 -5.84 20.64
C ILE A 76 -10.18 -5.51 19.16
N THR A 77 -9.02 -5.15 18.68
CA THR A 77 -8.72 -4.96 17.25
C THR A 77 -7.81 -6.07 16.76
N LEU A 78 -8.23 -6.77 15.70
CA LEU A 78 -7.31 -7.59 14.91
C LEU A 78 -6.56 -6.66 13.95
N HIS A 79 -5.27 -6.49 14.19
CA HIS A 79 -4.37 -5.75 13.32
C HIS A 79 -3.67 -6.71 12.36
N THR A 80 -3.70 -6.37 11.06
CA THR A 80 -2.99 -7.15 10.03
C THR A 80 -2.26 -6.25 9.05
N HIS A 81 -1.15 -6.77 8.49
CA HIS A 81 -0.39 -6.11 7.43
C HIS A 81 -0.02 -7.12 6.34
N PHE A 82 -0.22 -6.77 5.08
CA PHE A 82 0.03 -7.68 3.95
C PHE A 82 1.53 -7.97 3.74
N LYS A 83 2.41 -7.00 4.02
CA LYS A 83 3.81 -7.03 3.56
C LYS A 83 3.82 -7.25 2.04
N MET A 84 4.53 -8.26 1.52
CA MET A 84 4.70 -8.48 0.07
C MET A 84 3.65 -9.39 -0.56
N ASP A 85 3.18 -10.41 0.18
CA ASP A 85 2.41 -11.52 -0.38
C ASP A 85 1.05 -11.74 0.31
N GLY A 86 0.79 -11.01 1.38
CA GLY A 86 -0.43 -11.16 2.17
C GLY A 86 -1.67 -10.70 1.41
N ARG A 87 -2.78 -11.33 1.74
CA ARG A 87 -4.09 -10.93 1.23
C ARG A 87 -5.21 -11.41 2.14
N TRP A 88 -6.37 -10.81 1.98
CA TRP A 88 -7.65 -11.30 2.49
C TRP A 88 -8.55 -11.68 1.32
N ASP A 89 -9.12 -12.86 1.39
CA ASP A 89 -10.08 -13.38 0.43
C ASP A 89 -11.44 -13.61 1.11
N LEU A 90 -12.55 -13.39 0.39
CA LEU A 90 -13.91 -13.58 0.88
C LEU A 90 -14.57 -14.78 0.21
N TYR A 91 -15.15 -15.65 1.00
CA TYR A 91 -15.85 -16.87 0.58
C TYR A 91 -17.26 -16.91 1.16
N ARG A 92 -18.13 -17.71 0.60
CA ARG A 92 -19.38 -18.10 1.24
C ARG A 92 -19.14 -19.26 2.21
N PRO A 93 -19.96 -19.42 3.27
CA PRO A 93 -19.90 -20.60 4.12
C PRO A 93 -19.97 -21.90 3.30
N GLY A 94 -19.05 -22.82 3.54
CA GLY A 94 -18.94 -24.09 2.79
C GLY A 94 -18.20 -24.01 1.45
N GLU A 95 -17.85 -22.83 0.98
CA GLU A 95 -17.04 -22.68 -0.24
C GLU A 95 -15.58 -23.08 0.03
N PRO A 96 -14.94 -23.91 -0.82
CA PRO A 96 -13.54 -24.29 -0.64
C PRO A 96 -12.60 -23.11 -0.87
N TRP A 97 -11.62 -22.96 0.02
CA TRP A 97 -10.63 -21.89 -0.06
C TRP A 97 -9.59 -22.18 -1.15
N VAL A 98 -9.12 -21.12 -1.81
CA VAL A 98 -8.08 -21.22 -2.84
C VAL A 98 -6.70 -21.07 -2.22
N GLY A 99 -5.85 -22.07 -2.44
CA GLY A 99 -4.44 -22.07 -2.02
C GLY A 99 -4.14 -22.98 -0.82
N PRO A 100 -2.85 -23.08 -0.45
CA PRO A 100 -2.42 -23.97 0.62
C PRO A 100 -2.89 -23.49 2.00
N THR A 101 -3.45 -24.40 2.79
CA THR A 101 -4.00 -24.10 4.12
C THR A 101 -2.94 -23.63 5.12
N HIS A 102 -1.68 -24.06 4.96
CA HIS A 102 -0.58 -23.64 5.81
C HIS A 102 -0.17 -22.15 5.62
N HIS A 103 -0.66 -21.50 4.58
CA HIS A 103 -0.51 -20.05 4.39
C HIS A 103 -1.55 -19.23 5.17
N VAL A 104 -2.63 -19.83 5.62
CA VAL A 104 -3.68 -19.12 6.36
C VAL A 104 -3.14 -18.67 7.71
N ARG A 105 -3.46 -17.43 8.08
CA ARG A 105 -3.05 -16.80 9.35
C ARG A 105 -4.24 -16.41 10.23
N ALA A 106 -5.36 -16.09 9.61
CA ALA A 106 -6.58 -15.76 10.33
C ALA A 106 -7.82 -16.13 9.49
N VAL A 107 -8.87 -16.58 10.15
CA VAL A 107 -10.18 -16.84 9.54
C VAL A 107 -11.26 -16.19 10.41
N LEU A 108 -12.13 -15.39 9.81
CA LEU A 108 -13.27 -14.77 10.47
C LEU A 108 -14.53 -15.26 9.75
N THR A 109 -15.42 -15.93 10.49
CA THR A 109 -16.67 -16.49 9.95
C THR A 109 -17.85 -15.73 10.48
N THR A 110 -18.70 -15.26 9.59
CA THR A 110 -20.03 -14.70 9.88
C THR A 110 -21.11 -15.60 9.28
N GLU A 111 -22.36 -15.29 9.48
CA GLU A 111 -23.47 -16.04 8.88
C GLU A 111 -23.40 -16.08 7.34
N SER A 112 -22.96 -15.00 6.72
CA SER A 112 -23.00 -14.82 5.26
C SER A 112 -21.68 -14.96 4.55
N HIS A 113 -20.54 -14.80 5.25
CA HIS A 113 -19.20 -14.79 4.65
C HIS A 113 -18.15 -15.41 5.56
N VAL A 114 -17.11 -15.93 4.92
CA VAL A 114 -15.85 -16.35 5.56
C VAL A 114 -14.73 -15.50 4.97
N ALA A 115 -14.10 -14.69 5.81
CA ALA A 115 -12.91 -13.95 5.44
C ALA A 115 -11.65 -14.74 5.82
N VAL A 116 -10.76 -14.96 4.86
CA VAL A 116 -9.54 -15.77 5.03
C VAL A 116 -8.31 -14.92 4.75
N GLY A 117 -7.54 -14.66 5.78
CA GLY A 117 -6.26 -13.95 5.72
C GLY A 117 -5.11 -14.92 5.46
N SER A 118 -4.46 -14.80 4.30
CA SER A 118 -3.37 -15.69 3.87
C SER A 118 -2.08 -14.91 3.71
N ARG A 119 -0.95 -15.50 4.11
CA ARG A 119 0.41 -14.94 4.03
C ARG A 119 0.53 -13.54 4.64
N LEU A 120 -0.31 -13.23 5.62
CA LEU A 120 -0.22 -11.96 6.33
C LEU A 120 1.14 -11.87 7.02
N GLY A 121 1.86 -10.76 6.81
CA GLY A 121 3.16 -10.55 7.41
C GLY A 121 3.08 -10.07 8.87
N VAL A 122 1.92 -9.50 9.26
CA VAL A 122 1.55 -9.21 10.64
C VAL A 122 0.13 -9.72 10.87
N THR A 123 -0.10 -10.33 12.01
CA THR A 123 -1.41 -10.77 12.50
C THR A 123 -1.34 -10.75 14.02
N GLU A 124 -2.02 -9.78 14.64
CA GLU A 124 -1.99 -9.61 16.09
C GLU A 124 -3.33 -9.09 16.61
N LEU A 125 -3.65 -9.45 17.84
CA LEU A 125 -4.80 -8.95 18.57
C LEU A 125 -4.30 -7.94 19.61
N ILE A 126 -4.85 -6.73 19.55
CA ILE A 126 -4.49 -5.64 20.44
C ILE A 126 -5.75 -5.02 21.07
N PRO A 127 -5.69 -4.49 22.29
CA PRO A 127 -6.74 -3.63 22.79
C PRO A 127 -6.97 -2.45 21.84
N THR A 128 -8.21 -2.12 21.50
CA THR A 128 -8.54 -1.02 20.58
C THR A 128 -7.96 0.31 21.06
N ALA A 129 -7.96 0.54 22.38
CA ALA A 129 -7.33 1.72 22.99
C ALA A 129 -5.81 1.82 22.72
N ARG A 130 -5.15 0.71 22.34
CA ARG A 130 -3.72 0.65 22.05
C ARG A 130 -3.40 0.64 20.54
N GLU A 131 -4.35 0.89 19.65
CA GLU A 131 -4.10 1.00 18.21
C GLU A 131 -3.01 2.03 17.87
N HIS A 132 -2.88 3.08 18.67
CA HIS A 132 -1.84 4.09 18.50
C HIS A 132 -0.40 3.52 18.59
N GLU A 133 -0.19 2.39 19.26
CA GLU A 133 1.14 1.74 19.34
C GLU A 133 1.58 1.15 17.99
N VAL A 134 0.62 0.74 17.15
CA VAL A 134 0.89 0.10 15.85
C VAL A 134 0.74 1.04 14.67
N VAL A 135 -0.08 2.09 14.77
CA VAL A 135 -0.34 3.04 13.67
C VAL A 135 -0.13 4.51 14.04
N GLY A 136 0.10 4.86 15.30
CA GLY A 136 0.26 6.24 15.74
C GLY A 136 1.54 6.93 15.25
N HIS A 137 2.55 6.15 14.83
CA HIS A 137 3.77 6.67 14.24
C HIS A 137 3.59 7.10 12.77
N LEU A 138 2.47 6.77 12.14
CA LEU A 138 2.21 7.07 10.74
C LEU A 138 1.90 8.57 10.54
N GLY A 139 2.37 9.12 9.43
CA GLY A 139 1.97 10.42 8.94
C GLY A 139 0.53 10.43 8.44
N PRO A 140 0.03 11.58 7.93
CA PRO A 140 -1.29 11.67 7.31
C PRO A 140 -1.48 10.59 6.26
N ASP A 141 -2.61 9.87 6.31
CA ASP A 141 -2.90 8.81 5.35
C ASP A 141 -3.43 9.41 4.04
N VAL A 142 -2.74 9.12 2.94
CA VAL A 142 -3.12 9.63 1.61
C VAL A 142 -4.57 9.31 1.25
N LEU A 143 -5.12 8.19 1.72
CA LEU A 143 -6.50 7.78 1.47
C LEU A 143 -7.40 7.87 2.71
N GLY A 144 -6.86 8.33 3.82
CA GLY A 144 -7.56 8.46 5.10
C GLY A 144 -8.31 9.79 5.24
N PRO A 145 -9.16 9.88 6.27
CA PRO A 145 -9.88 11.11 6.60
C PRO A 145 -8.98 12.19 7.24
N ASP A 146 -7.80 11.81 7.71
CA ASP A 146 -6.79 12.65 8.34
C ASP A 146 -5.77 13.20 7.34
N TRP A 147 -6.06 13.16 6.04
CA TRP A 147 -5.18 13.71 5.02
C TRP A 147 -4.99 15.21 5.20
N ASP A 148 -3.76 15.60 5.46
CA ASP A 148 -3.32 16.99 5.61
C ASP A 148 -2.06 17.23 4.77
N PRO A 149 -2.17 17.89 3.61
CA PRO A 149 -1.02 18.15 2.72
C PRO A 149 -0.02 19.14 3.32
N ASP A 150 -0.43 20.04 4.21
CA ASP A 150 0.46 21.01 4.83
C ASP A 150 1.31 20.35 5.91
N GLU A 151 0.73 19.44 6.68
CA GLU A 151 1.48 18.59 7.60
C GLU A 151 2.48 17.70 6.85
N VAL A 152 2.07 17.09 5.74
CA VAL A 152 2.96 16.28 4.90
C VAL A 152 4.10 17.13 4.37
N LEU A 153 3.84 18.33 3.88
CA LEU A 153 4.86 19.27 3.41
C LEU A 153 5.87 19.59 4.51
N THR A 154 5.39 19.90 5.71
CA THR A 154 6.24 20.18 6.88
C THR A 154 7.17 19.00 7.17
N ARG A 155 6.64 17.77 7.22
CA ARG A 155 7.42 16.55 7.47
C ARG A 155 8.45 16.25 6.39
N PHE A 156 8.21 16.61 5.14
CA PHE A 156 9.24 16.56 4.08
C PHE A 156 10.37 17.55 4.36
N LEU A 157 10.01 18.79 4.71
CA LEU A 157 10.97 19.87 4.94
C LEU A 157 11.82 19.69 6.21
N ASP A 158 11.38 18.88 7.17
CA ASP A 158 12.15 18.51 8.37
C ASP A 158 13.43 17.72 8.02
N GLN A 159 13.49 17.13 6.82
CA GLN A 159 14.67 16.37 6.36
C GLN A 159 15.09 16.82 4.94
N PRO A 160 15.55 18.07 4.79
CA PRO A 160 15.77 18.72 3.49
C PRO A 160 16.86 18.05 2.64
N GLU A 161 17.84 17.41 3.26
CA GLU A 161 18.95 16.71 2.56
C GLU A 161 18.61 15.29 2.17
N ARG A 162 17.51 14.73 2.67
CA ARG A 162 17.09 13.37 2.37
C ARG A 162 16.67 13.23 0.91
N ALA A 163 17.01 12.10 0.29
CA ALA A 163 16.56 11.79 -1.07
C ALA A 163 15.04 11.74 -1.14
N ILE A 164 14.44 12.40 -2.15
CA ILE A 164 12.99 12.46 -2.30
C ILE A 164 12.35 11.06 -2.45
N GLY A 165 13.05 10.15 -3.13
CA GLY A 165 12.61 8.77 -3.28
C GLY A 165 12.50 8.00 -1.96
N GLU A 166 13.35 8.30 -0.98
CA GLU A 166 13.28 7.72 0.36
C GLU A 166 12.17 8.37 1.19
N ALA A 167 12.07 9.69 1.14
CA ALA A 167 11.07 10.43 1.87
C ALA A 167 9.63 10.06 1.42
N LEU A 168 9.41 9.81 0.12
CA LEU A 168 8.12 9.40 -0.43
C LEU A 168 7.61 8.03 0.05
N VAL A 169 8.46 7.15 0.54
CA VAL A 169 8.06 5.83 1.06
C VAL A 169 8.12 5.72 2.57
N ASP A 170 8.60 6.77 3.24
CA ASP A 170 8.57 6.83 4.70
C ASP A 170 7.14 7.06 5.18
N GLN A 171 6.59 6.03 5.80
CA GLN A 171 5.21 6.06 6.29
C GLN A 171 4.99 7.07 7.43
N ARG A 172 6.06 7.59 8.04
CA ARG A 172 6.01 8.67 9.04
C ARG A 172 5.83 10.04 8.40
N VAL A 173 6.28 10.22 7.16
CA VAL A 173 6.05 11.44 6.39
C VAL A 173 4.64 11.46 5.84
N MET A 174 4.26 10.37 5.16
CA MET A 174 2.95 10.22 4.53
C MET A 174 2.62 8.73 4.45
N ALA A 175 1.49 8.29 5.03
CA ALA A 175 1.11 6.89 5.04
C ALA A 175 0.41 6.47 3.74
N GLY A 176 0.68 5.24 3.30
CA GLY A 176 0.04 4.62 2.14
C GLY A 176 0.94 4.40 0.94
N PRO A 177 1.69 5.40 0.42
CA PRO A 177 2.53 5.21 -0.74
C PRO A 177 3.63 4.17 -0.53
N GLY A 178 3.96 3.47 -1.61
CA GLY A 178 5.05 2.52 -1.62
C GLY A 178 5.92 2.67 -2.87
N ASN A 179 6.56 1.57 -3.25
CA ASN A 179 7.59 1.60 -4.27
C ASN A 179 7.06 1.88 -5.68
N VAL A 180 5.86 1.43 -6.00
CA VAL A 180 5.24 1.71 -7.29
C VAL A 180 5.02 3.21 -7.43
N TYR A 181 4.26 3.79 -6.50
CA TYR A 181 3.94 5.22 -6.56
C TYR A 181 5.18 6.11 -6.43
N ARG A 182 6.16 5.75 -5.60
CA ARG A 182 7.44 6.46 -5.52
C ARG A 182 8.10 6.63 -6.88
N ASN A 183 8.31 5.53 -7.60
CA ASN A 183 8.99 5.55 -8.89
C ASN A 183 8.18 6.30 -9.95
N GLU A 184 6.87 6.09 -9.97
CA GLU A 184 5.96 6.68 -10.95
C GLU A 184 5.80 8.19 -10.75
N VAL A 185 5.64 8.66 -9.51
CA VAL A 185 5.54 10.09 -9.19
C VAL A 185 6.84 10.82 -9.51
N CYS A 186 7.99 10.26 -9.15
CA CYS A 186 9.29 10.82 -9.54
C CYS A 186 9.41 10.95 -11.06
N PHE A 187 9.04 9.91 -11.82
CA PHE A 187 9.07 9.97 -13.29
C PHE A 187 8.13 11.04 -13.85
N LEU A 188 6.90 11.10 -13.37
CA LEU A 188 5.90 12.05 -13.85
C LEU A 188 6.32 13.50 -13.60
N ARG A 189 7.02 13.74 -12.49
CA ARG A 189 7.59 15.05 -12.12
C ARG A 189 8.96 15.33 -12.76
N GLY A 190 9.55 14.36 -13.46
CA GLY A 190 10.88 14.51 -14.05
C GLY A 190 12.01 14.58 -13.02
N LEU A 191 11.79 14.04 -11.84
CA LEU A 191 12.73 14.06 -10.71
C LEU A 191 13.55 12.77 -10.66
N ASP A 192 14.88 12.88 -10.56
CA ASP A 192 15.70 11.77 -10.11
C ASP A 192 15.31 11.42 -8.66
N PRO A 193 15.02 10.16 -8.33
CA PRO A 193 14.66 9.78 -6.97
C PRO A 193 15.71 10.09 -5.90
N ARG A 194 16.97 10.35 -6.30
CA ARG A 194 18.07 10.74 -5.42
C ARG A 194 18.16 12.25 -5.16
N THR A 195 17.29 13.03 -5.81
CA THR A 195 17.22 14.48 -5.60
C THR A 195 16.92 14.78 -4.13
N PRO A 196 17.69 15.64 -3.45
CA PRO A 196 17.38 16.08 -2.09
C PRO A 196 16.02 16.80 -2.04
N VAL A 197 15.27 16.62 -0.96
CA VAL A 197 13.95 17.25 -0.76
C VAL A 197 14.00 18.75 -1.02
N ARG A 198 15.05 19.47 -0.49
CA ARG A 198 15.24 20.92 -0.69
C ARG A 198 15.39 21.34 -2.15
N ALA A 199 15.79 20.43 -3.01
CA ALA A 199 16.02 20.70 -4.43
C ALA A 199 14.82 20.32 -5.32
N VAL A 200 13.72 19.85 -4.74
CA VAL A 200 12.48 19.55 -5.47
C VAL A 200 11.79 20.87 -5.82
N PRO A 201 11.61 21.21 -7.10
CA PRO A 201 11.15 22.57 -7.52
C PRO A 201 9.74 22.93 -7.02
N ASP A 202 8.87 21.96 -6.80
CA ASP A 202 7.47 22.17 -6.45
C ASP A 202 6.98 20.95 -5.67
N LEU A 203 7.34 20.91 -4.40
CA LEU A 203 7.01 19.82 -3.50
C LEU A 203 5.49 19.70 -3.26
N PRO A 204 4.70 20.79 -3.09
CA PRO A 204 3.25 20.69 -2.98
C PRO A 204 2.59 19.99 -4.17
N ARG A 205 3.05 20.28 -5.38
CA ARG A 205 2.51 19.64 -6.60
C ARG A 205 2.90 18.15 -6.70
N LEU A 206 4.03 17.76 -6.12
CA LEU A 206 4.41 16.34 -6.03
C LEU A 206 3.50 15.61 -5.05
N ILE A 207 3.20 16.21 -3.89
CA ILE A 207 2.28 15.70 -2.88
C ILE A 207 0.86 15.54 -3.47
N ASP A 208 0.36 16.58 -4.14
CA ASP A 208 -0.94 16.53 -4.82
C ASP A 208 -1.01 15.43 -5.91
N LEU A 209 0.05 15.27 -6.70
CA LEU A 209 0.10 14.20 -7.70
C LEU A 209 0.04 12.81 -7.06
N MET A 210 0.73 12.60 -5.94
CA MET A 210 0.67 11.35 -5.17
C MET A 210 -0.77 11.06 -4.75
N LYS A 211 -1.43 12.04 -4.12
CA LYS A 211 -2.83 11.95 -3.69
C LYS A 211 -3.75 11.55 -4.84
N ARG A 212 -3.69 12.28 -5.94
CA ARG A 212 -4.55 12.03 -7.12
C ARG A 212 -4.34 10.65 -7.73
N LEU A 213 -3.09 10.18 -7.83
CA LEU A 213 -2.80 8.84 -8.38
C LEU A 213 -3.33 7.73 -7.48
N MET A 214 -3.17 7.85 -6.17
CA MET A 214 -3.69 6.86 -5.24
C MET A 214 -5.22 6.85 -5.21
N GLU A 215 -5.87 8.02 -5.22
CA GLU A 215 -7.33 8.12 -5.29
C GLU A 215 -7.91 7.50 -6.56
N ALA A 216 -7.28 7.75 -7.72
CA ALA A 216 -7.70 7.16 -8.98
C ALA A 216 -7.63 5.62 -8.98
N ASN A 217 -6.78 5.04 -8.14
CA ASN A 217 -6.56 3.60 -8.07
C ASN A 217 -7.27 2.91 -6.91
N ARG A 218 -7.74 3.63 -5.88
CA ARG A 218 -8.26 3.04 -4.64
C ARG A 218 -9.38 2.02 -4.81
N TRP A 219 -10.13 2.08 -5.91
CA TRP A 219 -11.22 1.15 -6.21
C TRP A 219 -10.87 0.08 -7.23
N THR A 220 -9.70 0.15 -7.85
CA THR A 220 -9.28 -0.80 -8.91
C THR A 220 -8.28 -1.83 -8.40
N GLY A 221 -7.44 -1.47 -7.44
CA GLY A 221 -6.34 -2.28 -6.92
C GLY A 221 -5.26 -2.60 -7.98
N ASN A 222 -5.16 -1.80 -9.05
CA ASN A 222 -4.31 -2.10 -10.20
C ASN A 222 -3.08 -1.19 -10.35
N GLN A 223 -2.96 -0.14 -9.53
CA GLN A 223 -1.82 0.80 -9.53
C GLN A 223 -1.50 1.36 -10.94
N ILE A 224 -2.53 1.87 -11.63
CA ILE A 224 -2.39 2.40 -12.97
C ILE A 224 -1.94 3.86 -12.90
N THR A 225 -0.80 4.19 -13.51
CA THR A 225 -0.24 5.55 -13.52
C THR A 225 -0.17 6.17 -14.90
N THR A 226 -0.34 5.35 -15.94
CA THR A 226 -0.33 5.78 -17.35
C THR A 226 -1.71 6.12 -17.90
N GLY A 227 -2.79 5.73 -17.19
CA GLY A 227 -4.15 5.72 -17.71
C GLY A 227 -4.47 4.51 -18.62
N ASP A 228 -3.49 3.69 -18.98
CA ASP A 228 -3.67 2.49 -19.82
C ASP A 228 -3.85 1.23 -18.95
N THR A 229 -5.05 0.65 -18.98
CA THR A 229 -5.41 -0.52 -18.16
C THR A 229 -4.83 -1.83 -18.66
N ARG A 230 -4.31 -1.87 -19.89
CA ARG A 230 -3.78 -3.09 -20.52
C ARG A 230 -2.59 -3.63 -19.75
N ARG A 231 -2.49 -4.95 -19.69
CA ARG A 231 -1.36 -5.65 -19.04
C ARG A 231 -0.03 -5.18 -19.65
N GLY A 232 0.96 -4.87 -18.79
CA GLY A 232 2.29 -4.39 -19.23
C GLY A 232 2.31 -2.92 -19.63
N ARG A 233 1.16 -2.19 -19.62
CA ARG A 233 1.08 -0.76 -19.96
C ARG A 233 0.75 0.16 -18.80
N ARG A 234 0.51 -0.37 -17.61
CA ARG A 234 0.03 0.36 -16.43
C ARG A 234 1.04 1.34 -15.84
N HIS A 235 2.36 1.11 -16.02
CA HIS A 235 3.42 1.90 -15.40
C HIS A 235 4.28 2.61 -16.44
N TRP A 236 4.83 3.74 -16.07
CA TRP A 236 5.82 4.47 -16.87
C TRP A 236 7.21 3.85 -16.74
N VAL A 237 7.69 3.62 -15.51
CA VAL A 237 9.04 3.14 -15.22
C VAL A 237 9.09 1.90 -14.34
N TYR A 238 8.15 1.74 -13.40
CA TYR A 238 8.17 0.65 -12.43
C TYR A 238 8.14 -0.73 -13.10
N GLY A 239 9.12 -1.60 -12.75
CA GLY A 239 9.25 -2.94 -13.30
C GLY A 239 9.63 -3.01 -14.78
N ARG A 240 10.15 -1.91 -15.35
CA ARG A 240 10.43 -1.80 -16.78
C ARG A 240 11.92 -1.54 -17.10
N ALA A 241 12.83 -1.93 -16.22
CA ALA A 241 14.26 -1.84 -16.49
C ALA A 241 14.64 -2.47 -17.86
N GLY A 242 15.53 -1.82 -18.60
CA GLY A 242 15.97 -2.26 -19.92
C GLY A 242 14.96 -2.06 -21.05
N GLN A 243 13.72 -1.62 -20.77
CA GLN A 243 12.73 -1.29 -21.79
C GLN A 243 12.84 0.19 -22.22
N PRO A 244 12.41 0.52 -23.45
CA PRO A 244 12.39 1.92 -23.89
C PRO A 244 11.38 2.74 -23.06
N CYS A 245 11.80 3.94 -22.67
CA CYS A 245 10.94 4.92 -22.02
C CYS A 245 9.77 5.30 -22.91
N ARG A 246 8.55 5.28 -22.36
CA ARG A 246 7.33 5.63 -23.14
C ARG A 246 7.26 7.10 -23.55
N ARG A 247 8.08 7.97 -22.93
CA ARG A 247 8.10 9.41 -23.23
C ARG A 247 9.19 9.78 -24.25
N CYS A 248 10.40 9.18 -24.13
CA CYS A 248 11.57 9.64 -24.91
C CYS A 248 12.36 8.50 -25.60
N GLY A 249 11.97 7.24 -25.45
CA GLY A 249 12.63 6.08 -26.09
C GLY A 249 13.92 5.61 -25.40
N THR A 250 14.54 6.41 -24.51
CA THR A 250 15.77 6.01 -23.80
C THR A 250 15.52 4.77 -22.94
N LEU A 251 16.49 3.85 -22.87
CA LEU A 251 16.36 2.66 -22.03
C LEU A 251 16.27 3.02 -20.55
N LEU A 252 15.26 2.48 -19.89
CA LEU A 252 15.03 2.66 -18.45
C LEU A 252 16.11 1.93 -17.65
N ARG A 253 16.54 2.53 -16.57
CA ARG A 253 17.49 1.97 -15.61
C ARG A 253 16.78 1.48 -14.37
N ALA A 254 17.40 0.53 -13.68
CA ALA A 254 17.02 0.12 -12.33
C ALA A 254 18.27 -0.04 -11.49
N GLU A 255 18.12 0.30 -10.22
CA GLU A 255 19.10 0.07 -9.16
C GLU A 255 18.43 -0.82 -8.11
N PRO A 256 19.00 -1.99 -7.78
CA PRO A 256 18.47 -2.83 -6.71
C PRO A 256 18.50 -2.04 -5.39
N GLY A 257 17.50 -2.25 -4.53
CA GLY A 257 17.62 -1.83 -3.15
C GLY A 257 18.64 -2.69 -2.42
N GLU A 258 19.19 -2.19 -1.32
CA GLU A 258 20.14 -2.95 -0.52
C GLU A 258 19.48 -4.18 0.13
N PRO A 259 20.11 -5.37 0.09
CA PRO A 259 19.52 -6.60 0.63
C PRO A 259 19.24 -6.57 2.15
N SER A 260 19.95 -5.70 2.87
CA SER A 260 19.86 -5.55 4.33
C SER A 260 18.78 -4.58 4.79
N THR A 261 18.20 -3.82 3.87
CA THR A 261 17.18 -2.82 4.16
C THR A 261 15.86 -3.23 3.50
N THR A 262 14.76 -2.64 3.97
CA THR A 262 13.47 -2.69 3.25
C THR A 262 13.54 -1.91 1.93
N GLU A 263 14.73 -1.54 1.49
CA GLU A 263 14.97 -0.77 0.29
C GLU A 263 14.56 -1.55 -0.96
N ARG A 264 13.84 -0.84 -1.77
CA ARG A 264 13.13 -1.37 -2.93
C ARG A 264 13.79 -0.84 -4.17
N SER A 265 13.90 -1.68 -5.21
CA SER A 265 14.49 -1.29 -6.49
C SER A 265 13.95 0.05 -6.99
N THR A 266 14.85 0.94 -7.35
CA THR A 266 14.55 2.23 -7.94
C THR A 266 14.57 2.11 -9.46
N PHE A 267 13.53 2.62 -10.14
CA PHE A 267 13.41 2.61 -11.60
C PHE A 267 13.31 4.05 -12.11
N TRP A 268 14.08 4.41 -13.14
CA TRP A 268 14.04 5.77 -13.70
C TRP A 268 14.43 5.81 -15.18
N CYS A 269 14.11 6.91 -15.83
CA CYS A 269 14.60 7.25 -17.16
C CYS A 269 15.74 8.27 -17.04
N PRO A 270 16.99 7.96 -17.42
CA PRO A 270 18.10 8.87 -17.21
C PRO A 270 18.01 10.17 -18.03
N ARG A 271 17.18 10.19 -19.10
CA ARG A 271 16.94 11.39 -19.91
C ARG A 271 15.79 12.24 -19.36
N CYS A 272 14.69 11.60 -18.94
CA CYS A 272 13.53 12.34 -18.41
C CYS A 272 13.69 12.74 -16.95
N GLN A 273 14.57 12.10 -16.21
CA GLN A 273 14.89 12.30 -14.80
C GLN A 273 16.42 12.45 -14.68
N PRO A 274 17.00 13.56 -15.18
CA PRO A 274 18.44 13.77 -15.10
C PRO A 274 18.85 13.92 -13.64
N ALA A 275 20.02 13.37 -13.28
CA ALA A 275 20.61 13.64 -11.97
C ALA A 275 20.78 15.15 -11.81
N MET A 276 20.38 15.69 -10.66
CA MET A 276 20.71 17.07 -10.32
C MET A 276 22.22 17.08 -10.02
N ILE A 277 23.01 17.53 -11.00
CA ILE A 277 24.40 17.93 -10.75
C ILE A 277 24.27 19.13 -9.82
N ASP A 278 24.93 19.07 -8.67
CA ASP A 278 24.95 20.17 -7.71
C ASP A 278 25.22 21.47 -8.47
N ALA A 279 24.30 22.43 -8.33
CA ALA A 279 24.42 23.74 -9.00
C ALA A 279 25.63 24.57 -8.50
N VAL A 280 26.43 24.00 -7.61
CA VAL A 280 27.62 24.62 -6.98
C VAL A 280 28.83 24.58 -7.91
N ASP A 281 28.87 23.74 -8.94
CA ASP A 281 30.02 23.59 -9.83
C ASP A 281 29.79 24.15 -11.26
N ARG A 282 28.91 25.09 -11.46
CA ARG A 282 28.91 25.86 -12.72
C ARG A 282 29.79 27.09 -12.52
N PRO A 283 31.00 27.13 -13.14
CA PRO A 283 31.75 28.39 -13.20
C PRO A 283 30.84 29.41 -13.90
N ALA A 284 30.74 30.59 -13.28
CA ALA A 284 30.07 31.75 -13.89
C ALA A 284 30.67 31.97 -15.27
N ARG A 285 29.85 31.94 -16.32
CA ARG A 285 30.23 32.39 -17.67
C ARG A 285 29.99 33.87 -17.78
#